data_c9e9d2ac43cc05dd6ab68bd9e89b0f3e
#
_entry.id   c9e9d2ac43cc05dd6ab68bd9e89b0f3e
#
_cell.length_a   1.000
_cell.length_b   1.000
_cell.length_c   1.000
_cell.angle_alpha   90.00
_cell.angle_beta   90.00
_cell.angle_gamma   90.00
#
_symmetry.space_group_name_H-M   'P 1'
#
loop_
_entity.id
_entity.type
_entity.pdbx_description
1 polymer ?
#
loop_
_entity_poly.entity_id
_entity_poly.type
_entity_poly.pdbx_seq_one_letter_code
_entity_poly.pdbx_strand_id
1 'polypeptide(L)'
;NYTPRVMKRWGLDYENIKKIKPDLILISNTGYGHGEGPFSAYPAQATTQEATHGHCYITGYNNDIPSKAGASYVDFLACWSGLFAVASALRYRNKTGKGQWIDIGMYQLGVMGTAEYIMDWQSNQNKSGRFGNRHPWRTPQGTYPCNGIDQWVVLSIGEDSQWAQLCEIMGKPELASDEKFATLLNRRRYHDEIDKIISNFINNKSLYIGEN
;
A
#
# COMPACT_ATOMS: atom_id res chain seq x y z
N ASN A 1 13.34 18.76 8.31
CA ASN A 1 12.83 17.54 8.97
C ASN A 1 13.01 17.52 10.51
N TYR A 2 13.27 18.67 11.12
CA TYR A 2 13.22 18.81 12.58
C TYR A 2 11.76 18.97 13.03
N THR A 3 11.50 18.64 14.30
CA THR A 3 10.14 18.83 14.82
C THR A 3 9.71 20.30 14.79
N PRO A 4 8.41 20.61 14.65
CA PRO A 4 7.90 21.97 14.60
C PRO A 4 8.37 22.82 15.77
N ARG A 5 8.41 22.24 16.98
CA ARG A 5 8.88 22.91 18.20
C ARG A 5 10.35 23.36 18.10
N VAL A 6 11.22 22.53 17.51
CA VAL A 6 12.64 22.87 17.35
C VAL A 6 12.83 24.00 16.37
N MET A 7 12.16 23.95 15.21
CA MET A 7 12.21 25.01 14.20
C MET A 7 11.73 26.35 14.75
N LYS A 8 10.61 26.35 15.49
CA LYS A 8 10.08 27.54 16.14
C LYS A 8 11.04 28.12 17.19
N ARG A 9 11.65 27.26 18.03
CA ARG A 9 12.62 27.69 19.03
C ARG A 9 13.87 28.34 18.42
N TRP A 10 14.26 27.94 17.23
CA TRP A 10 15.39 28.51 16.51
C TRP A 10 15.02 29.74 15.66
N GLY A 11 13.75 30.13 15.62
CA GLY A 11 13.26 31.19 14.74
C GLY A 11 13.32 30.84 13.25
N LEU A 12 13.36 29.55 12.93
CA LEU A 12 13.44 29.02 11.57
C LEU A 12 12.08 28.50 11.07
N ASP A 13 10.99 28.90 11.72
CA ASP A 13 9.63 28.67 11.20
C ASP A 13 9.33 29.60 10.02
N TYR A 14 8.31 29.23 9.23
CA TYR A 14 7.97 29.94 8.00
C TYR A 14 7.69 31.43 8.24
N GLU A 15 6.96 31.78 9.30
CA GLU A 15 6.57 33.16 9.57
C GLU A 15 7.77 34.08 9.90
N ASN A 16 8.82 33.52 10.49
CA ASN A 16 10.05 34.27 10.75
C ASN A 16 10.94 34.36 9.51
N ILE A 17 11.13 33.28 8.78
CA ILE A 17 12.01 33.29 7.60
C ILE A 17 11.38 34.07 6.45
N LYS A 18 10.07 34.04 6.30
CA LYS A 18 9.32 34.86 5.32
C LYS A 18 9.53 36.33 5.43
N LYS A 19 9.78 36.85 6.64
CA LYS A 19 10.12 38.28 6.85
C LYS A 19 11.44 38.66 6.20
N ILE A 20 12.39 37.71 6.14
CA ILE A 20 13.73 37.90 5.53
C ILE A 20 13.66 37.69 4.02
N LYS A 21 12.92 36.65 3.58
CA LYS A 21 12.76 36.29 2.17
C LYS A 21 11.28 36.03 1.85
N PRO A 22 10.54 37.04 1.38
CA PRO A 22 9.10 36.91 1.14
C PRO A 22 8.67 35.90 0.09
N ASP A 23 9.54 35.62 -0.86
CA ASP A 23 9.31 34.63 -1.92
C ASP A 23 9.86 33.22 -1.59
N LEU A 24 10.17 32.96 -0.32
CA LEU A 24 10.69 31.68 0.14
C LEU A 24 9.69 30.55 -0.11
N ILE A 25 10.20 29.42 -0.58
CA ILE A 25 9.51 28.13 -0.52
C ILE A 25 10.15 27.35 0.62
N LEU A 26 9.38 27.11 1.68
CA LEU A 26 9.78 26.26 2.81
C LEU A 26 9.03 24.94 2.72
N ILE A 27 9.75 23.82 2.80
CA ILE A 27 9.15 22.50 2.96
C ILE A 27 9.43 21.96 4.36
N SER A 28 8.37 21.58 5.04
CA SER A 28 8.40 20.86 6.31
C SER A 28 7.96 19.44 6.06
N ASN A 29 8.84 18.47 6.30
CA ASN A 29 8.53 17.05 6.25
C ASN A 29 8.65 16.49 7.66
N THR A 30 7.51 16.23 8.29
CA THR A 30 7.43 15.78 9.68
C THR A 30 6.51 14.58 9.82
N GLY A 31 6.58 13.90 10.95
CA GLY A 31 5.76 12.72 11.19
C GLY A 31 4.26 12.99 11.12
N TYR A 32 3.82 14.06 11.81
CA TYR A 32 2.38 14.32 12.00
C TYR A 32 1.94 15.69 11.49
N GLY A 33 2.80 16.41 10.75
CA GLY A 33 2.52 17.78 10.28
C GLY A 33 2.70 18.83 11.38
N HIS A 34 2.50 20.10 10.99
CA HIS A 34 2.59 21.26 11.87
C HIS A 34 1.23 21.71 12.42
N GLY A 35 0.15 21.00 12.11
CA GLY A 35 -1.20 21.34 12.58
C GLY A 35 -1.38 21.18 14.08
N GLU A 36 -2.58 21.51 14.55
CA GLU A 36 -3.00 21.37 15.95
C GLU A 36 -3.51 19.96 16.28
N GLY A 37 -3.14 18.98 15.47
CA GLY A 37 -3.53 17.58 15.69
C GLY A 37 -2.93 16.99 16.97
N PRO A 38 -3.56 15.96 17.54
CA PRO A 38 -3.17 15.39 18.84
C PRO A 38 -1.74 14.82 18.85
N PHE A 39 -1.19 14.50 17.68
CA PHE A 39 0.15 13.91 17.56
C PHE A 39 1.21 14.90 17.05
N SER A 40 0.87 16.15 16.70
CA SER A 40 1.80 17.10 16.06
C SER A 40 3.05 17.40 16.89
N ALA A 41 2.98 17.25 18.21
CA ALA A 41 4.10 17.45 19.12
C ALA A 41 5.04 16.24 19.26
N TYR A 42 4.65 15.06 18.75
CA TYR A 42 5.41 13.84 18.95
C TYR A 42 6.50 13.69 17.88
N PRO A 43 7.68 13.16 18.26
CA PRO A 43 8.64 12.68 17.30
C PRO A 43 8.10 11.42 16.61
N ALA A 44 8.53 11.20 15.38
CA ALA A 44 8.10 10.06 14.60
C ALA A 44 9.30 9.36 13.95
N GLN A 45 9.12 8.06 13.74
CA GLN A 45 9.98 7.23 12.91
C GLN A 45 9.10 6.42 11.96
N ALA A 46 9.62 6.03 10.82
CA ALA A 46 8.88 5.35 9.76
C ALA A 46 8.05 4.15 10.27
N THR A 47 8.64 3.27 11.07
CA THR A 47 7.94 2.10 11.62
C THR A 47 6.78 2.48 12.53
N THR A 48 6.97 3.50 13.39
CA THR A 48 5.87 3.98 14.25
C THR A 48 4.77 4.64 13.44
N GLN A 49 5.12 5.31 12.35
CA GLN A 49 4.14 5.88 11.42
C GLN A 49 3.31 4.78 10.75
N GLU A 50 3.95 3.75 10.19
CA GLU A 50 3.25 2.62 9.57
C GLU A 50 2.29 1.92 10.54
N ALA A 51 2.66 1.83 11.81
CA ALA A 51 1.78 1.28 12.84
C ALA A 51 0.60 2.21 13.15
N THR A 52 0.85 3.52 13.30
CA THR A 52 -0.18 4.47 13.74
C THR A 52 -1.26 4.74 12.69
N HIS A 53 -0.93 4.73 11.38
CA HIS A 53 -1.94 4.87 10.33
C HIS A 53 -2.55 3.53 9.86
N GLY A 54 -2.21 2.42 10.53
CA GLY A 54 -2.85 1.13 10.33
C GLY A 54 -2.24 0.24 9.23
N HIS A 55 -1.22 0.69 8.51
CA HIS A 55 -0.61 -0.10 7.42
C HIS A 55 -0.05 -1.44 7.92
N CYS A 56 0.66 -1.44 9.05
CA CYS A 56 1.13 -2.69 9.66
C CYS A 56 0.00 -3.66 10.00
N TYR A 57 -1.18 -3.15 10.40
CA TYR A 57 -2.30 -3.99 10.75
C TYR A 57 -2.87 -4.77 9.57
N ILE A 58 -2.93 -4.15 8.39
CA ILE A 58 -3.48 -4.76 7.17
C ILE A 58 -2.45 -5.52 6.34
N THR A 59 -1.16 -5.41 6.68
CA THR A 59 -0.07 -6.05 5.95
C THR A 59 0.35 -7.36 6.62
N GLY A 60 0.49 -8.43 5.83
CA GLY A 60 0.92 -9.75 6.28
C GLY A 60 -0.11 -10.84 6.01
N TYR A 61 0.13 -12.02 6.56
CA TYR A 61 -0.75 -13.17 6.43
C TYR A 61 -1.82 -13.21 7.52
N ASN A 62 -2.96 -13.82 7.19
CA ASN A 62 -4.00 -14.07 8.19
C ASN A 62 -3.44 -14.98 9.30
N ASN A 63 -3.80 -14.70 10.54
CA ASN A 63 -3.31 -15.42 11.73
C ASN A 63 -1.81 -15.28 12.05
N ASP A 64 -1.11 -14.38 11.40
CA ASP A 64 0.29 -14.07 11.69
C ASP A 64 0.42 -12.68 12.37
N ILE A 65 1.64 -12.34 12.77
CA ILE A 65 1.93 -11.01 13.34
C ILE A 65 1.80 -9.93 12.27
N PRO A 66 1.41 -8.70 12.65
CA PRO A 66 1.43 -7.56 11.75
C PRO A 66 2.83 -7.33 11.17
N SER A 67 2.90 -7.02 9.89
CA SER A 67 4.15 -6.77 9.19
C SER A 67 4.21 -5.36 8.63
N LYS A 68 5.39 -4.76 8.61
CA LYS A 68 5.61 -3.50 7.92
C LYS A 68 5.87 -3.73 6.42
N ALA A 69 5.58 -2.72 5.61
CA ALA A 69 5.75 -2.80 4.15
C ALA A 69 7.22 -2.73 3.67
N GLY A 70 8.18 -2.81 4.56
CA GLY A 70 9.60 -2.73 4.26
C GLY A 70 10.31 -1.65 5.08
N ALA A 71 11.40 -1.09 4.55
CA ALA A 71 12.12 -0.03 5.20
C ALA A 71 11.52 1.34 4.84
N SER A 72 11.00 2.06 5.83
CA SER A 72 10.67 3.50 5.68
C SER A 72 9.65 3.83 4.58
N TYR A 73 8.58 3.06 4.44
CA TYR A 73 7.55 3.24 3.41
C TYR A 73 7.02 4.67 3.32
N VAL A 74 6.64 5.27 4.46
CA VAL A 74 6.09 6.63 4.49
C VAL A 74 7.11 7.72 4.17
N ASP A 75 8.40 7.47 4.41
CA ASP A 75 9.47 8.39 4.03
C ASP A 75 9.58 8.50 2.50
N PHE A 76 9.43 7.38 1.78
CA PHE A 76 9.41 7.38 0.32
C PHE A 76 8.14 8.07 -0.22
N LEU A 77 6.98 7.85 0.38
CA LEU A 77 5.76 8.59 0.03
C LEU A 77 5.95 10.09 0.22
N ALA A 78 6.56 10.50 1.33
CA ALA A 78 6.85 11.90 1.62
C ALA A 78 7.88 12.50 0.66
N CYS A 79 8.88 11.72 0.24
CA CYS A 79 9.86 12.13 -0.76
C CYS A 79 9.18 12.47 -2.11
N TRP A 80 8.39 11.55 -2.66
CA TRP A 80 7.71 11.77 -3.94
C TRP A 80 6.65 12.88 -3.88
N SER A 81 5.86 12.92 -2.81
CA SER A 81 4.88 13.99 -2.59
C SER A 81 5.55 15.35 -2.43
N GLY A 82 6.67 15.39 -1.71
CA GLY A 82 7.48 16.59 -1.51
C GLY A 82 8.08 17.10 -2.81
N LEU A 83 8.62 16.21 -3.65
CA LEU A 83 9.16 16.56 -4.96
C LEU A 83 8.09 17.23 -5.85
N PHE A 84 6.90 16.63 -5.92
CA PHE A 84 5.78 17.19 -6.66
C PHE A 84 5.34 18.57 -6.12
N ALA A 85 5.22 18.68 -4.80
CA ALA A 85 4.81 19.92 -4.14
C ALA A 85 5.84 21.04 -4.35
N VAL A 86 7.14 20.74 -4.25
CA VAL A 86 8.21 21.73 -4.49
C VAL A 86 8.21 22.17 -5.96
N ALA A 87 8.10 21.26 -6.92
CA ALA A 87 8.01 21.60 -8.34
C ALA A 87 6.79 22.51 -8.63
N SER A 88 5.66 22.19 -8.02
CA SER A 88 4.43 23.00 -8.13
C SER A 88 4.60 24.39 -7.51
N ALA A 89 5.22 24.48 -6.34
CA ALA A 89 5.50 25.76 -5.66
C ALA A 89 6.50 26.62 -6.44
N LEU A 90 7.52 26.01 -7.05
CA LEU A 90 8.46 26.70 -7.94
C LEU A 90 7.75 27.29 -9.15
N ARG A 91 6.88 26.51 -9.81
CA ARG A 91 6.05 27.00 -10.91
C ARG A 91 5.16 28.16 -10.48
N TYR A 92 4.51 28.05 -9.32
CA TYR A 92 3.69 29.12 -8.76
C TYR A 92 4.51 30.38 -8.49
N ARG A 93 5.65 30.24 -7.80
CA ARG A 93 6.55 31.36 -7.52
C ARG A 93 7.04 32.05 -8.80
N ASN A 94 7.44 31.30 -9.81
CA ASN A 94 7.87 31.86 -11.08
C ASN A 94 6.78 32.67 -11.81
N LYS A 95 5.50 32.33 -11.60
CA LYS A 95 4.38 33.05 -12.20
C LYS A 95 3.91 34.25 -11.37
N THR A 96 4.03 34.19 -10.06
CA THR A 96 3.39 35.14 -9.15
C THR A 96 4.37 35.98 -8.32
N GLY A 97 5.64 35.57 -8.25
CA GLY A 97 6.64 36.13 -7.35
C GLY A 97 6.44 35.74 -5.88
N LYS A 98 5.48 34.87 -5.56
CA LYS A 98 5.11 34.52 -4.18
C LYS A 98 5.67 33.17 -3.76
N GLY A 99 6.27 33.11 -2.56
CA GLY A 99 6.66 31.89 -1.91
C GLY A 99 5.49 31.15 -1.26
N GLN A 100 5.75 29.96 -0.76
CA GLN A 100 4.77 29.11 -0.08
C GLN A 100 5.43 28.29 1.03
N TRP A 101 4.64 27.96 2.03
CA TRP A 101 4.97 26.91 2.98
C TRP A 101 4.27 25.62 2.58
N ILE A 102 5.04 24.56 2.47
CA ILE A 102 4.59 23.20 2.20
C ILE A 102 4.75 22.40 3.49
N ASP A 103 3.65 21.96 4.06
CA ASP A 103 3.64 21.09 5.24
C ASP A 103 3.26 19.66 4.83
N ILE A 104 4.18 18.75 5.01
CA ILE A 104 3.99 17.32 4.73
C ILE A 104 4.00 16.56 6.03
N GLY A 105 2.84 16.01 6.40
CA GLY A 105 2.72 15.04 7.47
C GLY A 105 2.76 13.62 6.92
N MET A 106 3.76 12.84 7.29
CA MET A 106 3.92 11.44 6.83
C MET A 106 2.73 10.57 7.26
N TYR A 107 2.19 10.81 8.44
CA TYR A 107 0.98 10.14 8.91
C TYR A 107 -0.21 10.33 7.96
N GLN A 108 -0.46 11.57 7.53
CA GLN A 108 -1.56 11.88 6.62
C GLN A 108 -1.38 11.20 5.25
N LEU A 109 -0.15 11.14 4.75
CA LEU A 109 0.16 10.40 3.52
C LEU A 109 -0.05 8.90 3.70
N GLY A 110 0.33 8.34 4.85
CA GLY A 110 0.09 6.94 5.18
C GLY A 110 -1.41 6.60 5.27
N VAL A 111 -2.21 7.49 5.87
CA VAL A 111 -3.68 7.36 5.94
C VAL A 111 -4.31 7.30 4.54
N MET A 112 -3.79 8.03 3.57
CA MET A 112 -4.27 7.94 2.18
C MET A 112 -4.10 6.51 1.61
N GLY A 113 -3.01 5.82 1.95
CA GLY A 113 -2.78 4.44 1.55
C GLY A 113 -3.68 3.40 2.26
N THR A 114 -4.34 3.77 3.35
CA THR A 114 -5.28 2.92 4.10
C THR A 114 -6.73 3.42 4.04
N ALA A 115 -6.99 4.42 3.19
CA ALA A 115 -8.28 5.12 3.15
C ALA A 115 -9.47 4.20 2.87
N GLU A 116 -9.34 3.23 1.96
CA GLU A 116 -10.40 2.29 1.63
C GLU A 116 -10.85 1.44 2.84
N TYR A 117 -9.91 1.03 3.67
CA TYR A 117 -10.19 0.27 4.89
C TYR A 117 -10.89 1.13 5.95
N ILE A 118 -10.49 2.40 6.06
CA ILE A 118 -11.13 3.36 6.96
C ILE A 118 -12.57 3.63 6.49
N MET A 119 -12.78 3.82 5.19
CA MET A 119 -14.10 4.05 4.62
C MET A 119 -15.00 2.82 4.76
N ASP A 120 -14.47 1.61 4.54
CA ASP A 120 -15.21 0.36 4.72
C ASP A 120 -15.62 0.18 6.18
N TRP A 121 -14.74 0.50 7.13
CA TRP A 121 -15.11 0.52 8.54
C TRP A 121 -16.20 1.54 8.85
N GLN A 122 -16.10 2.76 8.35
CA GLN A 122 -17.09 3.81 8.60
C GLN A 122 -18.46 3.48 8.00
N SER A 123 -18.50 2.91 6.81
CA SER A 123 -19.72 2.63 6.07
C SER A 123 -20.38 1.30 6.47
N ASN A 124 -19.58 0.27 6.66
CA ASN A 124 -20.05 -1.11 6.80
C ASN A 124 -19.68 -1.74 8.14
N GLN A 125 -18.94 -1.05 9.00
CA GLN A 125 -18.38 -1.59 10.25
C GLN A 125 -17.53 -2.85 10.03
N ASN A 126 -16.96 -2.99 8.83
CA ASN A 126 -16.15 -4.13 8.44
C ASN A 126 -14.71 -3.96 8.94
N LYS A 127 -14.29 -4.83 9.83
CA LYS A 127 -12.88 -4.91 10.24
C LYS A 127 -12.12 -5.72 9.21
N SER A 128 -11.46 -5.04 8.31
CA SER A 128 -10.50 -5.69 7.41
C SER A 128 -9.38 -6.38 8.19
N GLY A 129 -8.94 -7.51 7.66
CA GLY A 129 -7.78 -8.25 8.17
C GLY A 129 -6.63 -8.23 7.16
N ARG A 130 -5.63 -9.04 7.45
CA ARG A 130 -4.53 -9.33 6.53
C ARG A 130 -4.95 -10.41 5.55
N PHE A 131 -4.72 -10.16 4.26
CA PHE A 131 -5.10 -11.09 3.19
C PHE A 131 -3.91 -11.91 2.66
N GLY A 132 -2.69 -11.64 3.12
CA GLY A 132 -1.49 -12.24 2.54
C GLY A 132 -1.37 -11.90 1.06
N ASN A 133 -1.26 -12.93 0.23
CA ASN A 133 -1.19 -12.78 -1.23
C ASN A 133 -2.58 -12.80 -1.91
N ARG A 134 -3.68 -12.85 -1.14
CA ARG A 134 -5.04 -12.85 -1.66
C ARG A 134 -5.57 -11.45 -1.90
N HIS A 135 -6.57 -11.35 -2.74
CA HIS A 135 -7.25 -10.09 -3.05
C HIS A 135 -8.77 -10.22 -2.85
N PRO A 136 -9.45 -9.18 -2.33
CA PRO A 136 -10.89 -9.24 -2.07
C PRO A 136 -11.75 -9.53 -3.31
N TRP A 137 -11.29 -9.09 -4.49
CA TRP A 137 -12.07 -9.10 -5.74
C TRP A 137 -11.44 -9.97 -6.84
N ARG A 138 -10.43 -10.79 -6.52
CA ARG A 138 -9.77 -11.68 -7.48
C ARG A 138 -9.60 -13.06 -6.88
N THR A 139 -10.05 -14.09 -7.57
CA THR A 139 -9.92 -15.47 -7.10
C THR A 139 -9.90 -16.46 -8.27
N PRO A 140 -8.89 -17.33 -8.36
CA PRO A 140 -7.74 -17.40 -7.44
C PRO A 140 -6.80 -16.20 -7.57
N GLN A 141 -6.25 -15.83 -6.46
CA GLN A 141 -5.06 -14.97 -6.39
C GLN A 141 -4.15 -15.46 -5.28
N GLY A 142 -2.91 -15.68 -5.62
CA GLY A 142 -1.91 -16.17 -4.67
C GLY A 142 -0.55 -16.34 -5.32
N THR A 143 0.40 -16.75 -4.49
CA THR A 143 1.76 -17.12 -4.88
C THR A 143 1.96 -18.58 -4.54
N TYR A 144 2.34 -19.38 -5.53
CA TYR A 144 2.41 -20.82 -5.45
C TYR A 144 3.83 -21.30 -5.74
N PRO A 145 4.43 -22.17 -4.89
CA PRO A 145 5.76 -22.68 -5.13
C PRO A 145 5.75 -23.66 -6.31
N CYS A 146 6.80 -23.58 -7.14
CA CYS A 146 7.08 -24.49 -8.24
C CYS A 146 8.17 -25.50 -7.86
N ASN A 147 8.43 -26.43 -8.77
CA ASN A 147 9.59 -27.29 -8.65
C ASN A 147 10.89 -26.48 -8.82
N GLY A 148 11.76 -26.55 -7.83
CA GLY A 148 13.04 -25.83 -7.77
C GLY A 148 13.23 -25.06 -6.49
N ILE A 149 14.43 -24.51 -6.29
CA ILE A 149 14.75 -23.69 -5.11
C ILE A 149 14.28 -22.27 -5.38
N ASP A 150 13.41 -21.75 -4.48
CA ASP A 150 12.89 -20.37 -4.52
C ASP A 150 12.22 -19.98 -5.86
N GLN A 151 11.51 -20.95 -6.47
CA GLN A 151 10.73 -20.72 -7.68
C GLN A 151 9.25 -20.62 -7.37
N TRP A 152 8.62 -19.56 -7.88
CA TRP A 152 7.24 -19.20 -7.55
C TRP A 152 6.46 -18.74 -8.78
N VAL A 153 5.18 -19.12 -8.83
CA VAL A 153 4.21 -18.59 -9.80
C VAL A 153 3.22 -17.69 -9.06
N VAL A 154 2.96 -16.53 -9.61
CA VAL A 154 1.90 -15.63 -9.15
C VAL A 154 0.71 -15.76 -10.10
N LEU A 155 -0.47 -16.01 -9.54
CA LEU A 155 -1.73 -16.02 -10.26
C LEU A 155 -2.65 -14.93 -9.75
N SER A 156 -3.41 -14.31 -10.66
CA SER A 156 -4.41 -13.29 -10.32
C SER A 156 -5.55 -13.34 -11.34
N ILE A 157 -6.63 -14.03 -11.00
CA ILE A 157 -7.80 -14.27 -11.85
C ILE A 157 -8.93 -13.33 -11.41
N GLY A 158 -9.35 -12.42 -12.29
CA GLY A 158 -10.42 -11.46 -12.03
C GLY A 158 -11.75 -11.81 -12.69
N GLU A 159 -11.72 -12.64 -13.75
CA GLU A 159 -12.90 -12.93 -14.58
C GLU A 159 -13.13 -14.44 -14.70
N ASP A 160 -14.41 -14.83 -14.94
CA ASP A 160 -14.79 -16.23 -15.09
C ASP A 160 -14.19 -16.86 -16.34
N SER A 161 -13.99 -16.07 -17.41
CA SER A 161 -13.32 -16.50 -18.64
C SER A 161 -11.84 -16.87 -18.41
N GLN A 162 -11.14 -16.13 -17.58
CA GLN A 162 -9.74 -16.41 -17.20
C GLN A 162 -9.66 -17.68 -16.35
N TRP A 163 -10.65 -17.90 -15.47
CA TRP A 163 -10.75 -19.12 -14.70
C TRP A 163 -10.95 -20.34 -15.60
N ALA A 164 -11.84 -20.27 -16.59
CA ALA A 164 -12.07 -21.35 -17.55
C ALA A 164 -10.78 -21.69 -18.31
N GLN A 165 -10.03 -20.70 -18.78
CA GLN A 165 -8.73 -20.90 -19.44
C GLN A 165 -7.72 -21.59 -18.53
N LEU A 166 -7.64 -21.17 -17.26
CA LEU A 166 -6.77 -21.83 -16.29
C LEU A 166 -7.16 -23.29 -16.05
N CYS A 167 -8.47 -23.60 -16.00
CA CYS A 167 -8.96 -24.97 -15.88
C CYS A 167 -8.54 -25.83 -17.07
N GLU A 168 -8.60 -25.30 -18.28
CA GLU A 168 -8.12 -25.98 -19.49
C GLU A 168 -6.61 -26.26 -19.40
N ILE A 169 -5.80 -25.26 -19.02
CA ILE A 169 -4.34 -25.41 -18.83
C ILE A 169 -4.01 -26.47 -17.77
N MET A 170 -4.82 -26.54 -16.70
CA MET A 170 -4.67 -27.57 -15.66
C MET A 170 -5.12 -28.96 -16.10
N GLY A 171 -5.75 -29.09 -17.26
CA GLY A 171 -6.35 -30.35 -17.73
C GLY A 171 -7.59 -30.76 -16.92
N LYS A 172 -8.31 -29.79 -16.36
CA LYS A 172 -9.50 -29.95 -15.51
C LYS A 172 -10.63 -29.01 -15.94
N PRO A 173 -11.09 -29.04 -17.20
CA PRO A 173 -12.10 -28.11 -17.73
C PRO A 173 -13.42 -28.22 -16.97
N GLU A 174 -13.75 -29.35 -16.35
CA GLU A 174 -14.94 -29.57 -15.53
C GLU A 174 -15.04 -28.59 -14.35
N LEU A 175 -13.93 -28.11 -13.81
CA LEU A 175 -13.91 -27.15 -12.72
C LEU A 175 -14.49 -25.79 -13.11
N ALA A 176 -14.47 -25.43 -14.39
CA ALA A 176 -15.03 -24.19 -14.88
C ALA A 176 -16.56 -24.14 -14.76
N SER A 177 -17.22 -25.30 -14.81
CA SER A 177 -18.67 -25.45 -14.69
C SER A 177 -19.14 -26.02 -13.34
N ASP A 178 -18.22 -26.33 -12.44
CA ASP A 178 -18.55 -26.78 -11.08
C ASP A 178 -19.23 -25.66 -10.30
N GLU A 179 -20.36 -25.96 -9.65
CA GLU A 179 -21.10 -24.96 -8.84
C GLU A 179 -20.25 -24.24 -7.81
N LYS A 180 -19.23 -24.90 -7.24
CA LYS A 180 -18.31 -24.30 -6.28
C LYS A 180 -17.37 -23.26 -6.91
N PHE A 181 -17.08 -23.37 -8.21
CA PHE A 181 -15.97 -22.63 -8.83
C PHE A 181 -16.37 -21.80 -10.05
N ALA A 182 -17.57 -22.00 -10.59
CA ALA A 182 -18.03 -21.38 -11.84
C ALA A 182 -18.06 -19.85 -11.76
N THR A 183 -18.41 -19.27 -10.61
CA THR A 183 -18.47 -17.82 -10.44
C THR A 183 -17.39 -17.30 -9.51
N LEU A 184 -16.96 -16.05 -9.73
CA LEU A 184 -16.00 -15.37 -8.85
C LEU A 184 -16.42 -15.40 -7.37
N LEU A 185 -17.72 -15.20 -7.10
CA LEU A 185 -18.24 -15.20 -5.73
C LEU A 185 -18.10 -16.58 -5.06
N ASN A 186 -18.37 -17.64 -5.81
CA ASN A 186 -18.24 -18.99 -5.30
C ASN A 186 -16.76 -19.38 -5.14
N ARG A 187 -15.90 -19.05 -6.10
CA ARG A 187 -14.45 -19.24 -5.97
C ARG A 187 -13.90 -18.55 -4.72
N ARG A 188 -14.39 -17.37 -4.39
CA ARG A 188 -13.98 -16.67 -3.18
C ARG A 188 -14.34 -17.46 -1.90
N ARG A 189 -15.51 -18.07 -1.83
CA ARG A 189 -15.94 -18.91 -0.70
C ARG A 189 -15.07 -20.16 -0.54
N TYR A 190 -14.65 -20.73 -1.65
CA TYR A 190 -13.88 -21.96 -1.70
C TYR A 190 -12.40 -21.75 -2.07
N HIS A 191 -11.86 -20.57 -1.78
CA HIS A 191 -10.50 -20.18 -2.17
C HIS A 191 -9.44 -21.17 -1.66
N ASP A 192 -9.58 -21.67 -0.43
CA ASP A 192 -8.64 -22.67 0.13
C ASP A 192 -8.65 -24.00 -0.63
N GLU A 193 -9.80 -24.40 -1.19
CA GLU A 193 -9.88 -25.60 -2.01
C GLU A 193 -9.19 -25.36 -3.37
N ILE A 194 -9.42 -24.21 -3.96
CA ILE A 194 -8.78 -23.80 -5.23
C ILE A 194 -7.27 -23.70 -5.05
N ASP A 195 -6.78 -23.10 -3.98
CA ASP A 195 -5.35 -23.00 -3.70
C ASP A 195 -4.69 -24.39 -3.64
N LYS A 196 -5.36 -25.37 -3.05
CA LYS A 196 -4.87 -26.77 -3.03
C LYS A 196 -4.83 -27.38 -4.43
N ILE A 197 -5.85 -27.15 -5.25
CA ILE A 197 -5.91 -27.67 -6.63
C ILE A 197 -4.76 -27.08 -7.45
N ILE A 198 -4.56 -25.75 -7.35
CA ILE A 198 -3.50 -25.04 -8.08
C ILE A 198 -2.12 -25.47 -7.57
N SER A 199 -1.93 -25.52 -6.26
CA SER A 199 -0.66 -25.97 -5.67
C SER A 199 -0.26 -27.37 -6.15
N ASN A 200 -1.20 -28.29 -6.16
CA ASN A 200 -0.96 -29.66 -6.66
C ASN A 200 -0.59 -29.69 -8.16
N PHE A 201 -1.16 -28.80 -8.96
CA PHE A 201 -0.83 -28.69 -10.37
C PHE A 201 0.55 -28.07 -10.59
N ILE A 202 0.87 -26.99 -9.86
CA ILE A 202 2.09 -26.19 -10.06
C ILE A 202 3.30 -26.84 -9.42
N ASN A 203 3.15 -27.50 -8.27
CA ASN A 203 4.27 -28.02 -7.48
C ASN A 203 5.21 -28.95 -8.24
N ASN A 204 4.71 -29.63 -9.29
CA ASN A 204 5.49 -30.53 -10.16
C ASN A 204 5.94 -29.83 -11.47
N LYS A 205 5.70 -28.53 -11.65
CA LYS A 205 6.06 -27.79 -12.85
C LYS A 205 7.33 -26.99 -12.63
N SER A 206 8.22 -26.99 -13.61
CA SER A 206 9.35 -26.07 -13.66
C SER A 206 8.89 -24.72 -14.24
N LEU A 207 9.45 -23.61 -13.77
CA LEU A 207 9.25 -22.29 -14.37
C LEU A 207 9.78 -22.19 -15.80
N TYR A 208 10.79 -22.97 -16.10
CA TYR A 208 11.32 -23.07 -17.45
C TYR A 208 10.51 -24.15 -18.20
N ILE A 209 9.53 -23.73 -18.99
CA ILE A 209 9.06 -24.54 -20.10
C ILE A 209 10.26 -24.61 -21.04
N GLY A 210 10.98 -25.72 -20.96
CA GLY A 210 12.16 -25.93 -21.78
C GLY A 210 11.80 -25.71 -23.23
N GLU A 211 12.67 -25.05 -23.97
CA GLU A 211 12.75 -25.12 -25.42
C GLU A 211 12.83 -26.63 -25.79
N ASN A 212 11.72 -27.19 -26.26
CA ASN A 212 11.64 -28.42 -27.02
C ASN A 212 10.77 -28.16 -28.23
#